data_82889c35477013ad79f77ce537f672ca
#
_entry.id   82889c35477013ad79f77ce537f672ca
#
_cell.length_a   1.000
_cell.length_b   1.000
_cell.length_c   1.000
_cell.angle_alpha   90.00
_cell.angle_beta   90.00
_cell.angle_gamma   90.00
#
_symmetry.space_group_name_H-M   'P 1'
#
loop_
_entity.id
_entity.type
_entity.pdbx_description
1 polymer ?
#
loop_
_entity_poly.entity_id
_entity_poly.type
_entity_poly.pdbx_seq_one_letter_code
_entity_poly.pdbx_strand_id
1 'polypeptide(L)'
;GHGLRFRKLAEERIANRFHVVAADLRGHGHSTWDEPWDIATHVADLLDTFDRPAYWIGHSFGGRLTMEVAAVRPELVRRAVLLDPAVFIPPPHSTDLSREARQEETYATADEAIEARMLRSGLAHTPREILEEELSQHAFTGEDGRLHLRYSCDCVADAYLQMGTPPPPFGALRIPTLVVVGSLSVVMTAGQAELYRRALGDLLTLEVVPGGHSVLWDAFDETAAAIDAFLEA
;
A
#
# COMPACT_ATOMS: atom_id res chain seq x y z
N GLY A 1 1.26 1.56 6.26
CA GLY A 1 2.29 1.92 5.27
C GLY A 1 2.83 3.32 5.45
N HIS A 2 4.05 3.56 4.98
CA HIS A 2 4.75 4.84 5.07
C HIS A 2 4.97 5.48 3.69
N GLY A 3 5.06 6.81 3.65
CA GLY A 3 5.17 7.59 2.42
C GLY A 3 6.48 7.37 1.64
N LEU A 4 7.57 7.02 2.33
CA LEU A 4 8.88 6.75 1.71
C LEU A 4 8.84 5.67 0.61
N ARG A 5 7.87 4.75 0.66
CA ARG A 5 7.66 3.76 -0.40
C ARG A 5 7.49 4.37 -1.78
N PHE A 6 6.96 5.58 -1.85
CA PHE A 6 6.69 6.30 -3.11
C PHE A 6 7.78 7.29 -3.49
N ARG A 7 8.85 7.45 -2.68
CA ARG A 7 9.86 8.47 -2.89
C ARG A 7 10.51 8.38 -4.27
N LYS A 8 11.00 7.21 -4.66
CA LYS A 8 11.65 7.02 -5.96
C LYS A 8 10.70 7.36 -7.12
N LEU A 9 9.45 6.92 -7.05
CA LEU A 9 8.44 7.28 -8.06
C LEU A 9 8.23 8.80 -8.11
N ALA A 10 8.12 9.45 -6.95
CA ALA A 10 7.93 10.89 -6.89
C ALA A 10 9.12 11.64 -7.52
N GLU A 11 10.33 11.36 -7.06
CA GLU A 11 11.53 12.10 -7.44
C GLU A 11 11.94 11.87 -8.90
N GLU A 12 11.86 10.64 -9.39
CA GLU A 12 12.37 10.28 -10.71
C GLU A 12 11.32 10.41 -11.83
N ARG A 13 10.02 10.38 -11.53
CA ARG A 13 8.98 10.27 -12.55
C ARG A 13 7.91 11.35 -12.53
N ILE A 14 7.36 11.69 -11.38
CA ILE A 14 6.12 12.46 -11.35
C ILE A 14 6.24 13.88 -10.73
N ALA A 15 7.23 14.16 -9.88
CA ALA A 15 7.34 15.45 -9.18
C ALA A 15 7.63 16.65 -10.10
N ASN A 16 8.12 16.43 -11.30
CA ASN A 16 8.30 17.47 -12.32
C ASN A 16 6.99 17.95 -12.93
N ARG A 17 5.88 17.20 -12.77
CA ARG A 17 4.55 17.48 -13.33
C ARG A 17 3.48 17.69 -12.28
N PHE A 18 3.67 17.10 -11.11
CA PHE A 18 2.68 17.08 -10.03
C PHE A 18 3.28 17.52 -8.70
N HIS A 19 2.47 18.21 -7.90
CA HIS A 19 2.76 18.32 -6.48
C HIS A 19 2.43 16.98 -5.81
N VAL A 20 3.45 16.29 -5.32
CA VAL A 20 3.32 14.95 -4.74
C VAL A 20 3.32 15.05 -3.21
N VAL A 21 2.32 14.42 -2.59
CA VAL A 21 2.26 14.25 -1.14
C VAL A 21 2.13 12.77 -0.83
N ALA A 22 3.08 12.23 -0.07
CA ALA A 22 3.10 10.84 0.35
C ALA A 22 2.96 10.78 1.88
N ALA A 23 1.82 10.33 2.37
CA ALA A 23 1.53 10.28 3.80
C ALA A 23 2.06 9.00 4.44
N ASP A 24 2.55 9.13 5.68
CA ASP A 24 2.61 8.02 6.60
C ASP A 24 1.20 7.78 7.14
N LEU A 25 0.70 6.56 7.04
CA LEU A 25 -0.59 6.23 7.63
C LEU A 25 -0.47 6.23 9.16
N ARG A 26 -1.57 6.50 9.87
CA ARG A 26 -1.66 6.32 11.33
C ARG A 26 -1.02 4.99 11.75
N GLY A 27 -0.29 4.98 12.85
CA GLY A 27 0.48 3.84 13.34
C GLY A 27 1.77 3.55 12.56
N HIS A 28 2.20 4.45 11.65
CA HIS A 28 3.41 4.27 10.88
C HIS A 28 4.23 5.57 10.81
N GLY A 29 5.54 5.42 10.65
CA GLY A 29 6.47 6.52 10.40
C GLY A 29 6.39 7.62 11.46
N HIS A 30 6.17 8.84 11.00
CA HIS A 30 6.08 10.03 11.84
C HIS A 30 4.63 10.50 12.10
N SER A 31 3.62 9.78 11.60
CA SER A 31 2.21 10.04 11.94
C SER A 31 1.90 9.60 13.38
N THR A 32 0.72 9.99 13.90
CA THR A 32 0.28 9.53 15.23
C THR A 32 0.20 8.00 15.29
N TRP A 33 0.51 7.44 16.45
CA TRP A 33 0.42 6.01 16.74
C TRP A 33 -0.79 5.67 17.62
N ASP A 34 -1.65 6.66 17.90
CA ASP A 34 -2.81 6.49 18.76
C ASP A 34 -3.93 5.70 18.06
N GLU A 35 -4.64 4.91 18.85
CA GLU A 35 -5.89 4.26 18.42
C GLU A 35 -7.00 5.30 18.11
N PRO A 36 -8.06 4.92 17.38
CA PRO A 36 -8.27 3.62 16.75
C PRO A 36 -7.57 3.50 15.38
N TRP A 37 -7.35 2.27 14.91
CA TRP A 37 -6.70 1.99 13.62
C TRP A 37 -7.67 1.34 12.60
N ASP A 38 -8.97 1.53 12.77
CA ASP A 38 -9.96 1.03 11.82
C ASP A 38 -9.94 1.81 10.48
N ILE A 39 -10.56 1.24 9.45
CA ILE A 39 -10.63 1.85 8.13
C ILE A 39 -11.27 3.23 8.18
N ALA A 40 -12.33 3.42 8.98
CA ALA A 40 -13.04 4.70 9.05
C ALA A 40 -12.13 5.81 9.58
N THR A 41 -11.31 5.51 10.59
CA THR A 41 -10.31 6.44 11.13
C THR A 41 -9.20 6.76 10.12
N HIS A 42 -8.65 5.74 9.44
CA HIS A 42 -7.67 5.98 8.38
C HIS A 42 -8.25 6.85 7.25
N VAL A 43 -9.50 6.63 6.86
CA VAL A 43 -10.18 7.45 5.85
C VAL A 43 -10.38 8.88 6.33
N ALA A 44 -10.78 9.08 7.59
CA ALA A 44 -10.92 10.40 8.19
C ALA A 44 -9.57 11.17 8.17
N ASP A 45 -8.47 10.53 8.60
CA ASP A 45 -7.13 11.12 8.56
C ASP A 45 -6.72 11.55 7.14
N LEU A 46 -7.01 10.70 6.14
CA LEU A 46 -6.72 11.00 4.75
C LEU A 46 -7.55 12.19 4.23
N LEU A 47 -8.84 12.26 4.61
CA LEU A 47 -9.72 13.36 4.21
C LEU A 47 -9.38 14.66 4.91
N ASP A 48 -8.90 14.62 6.15
CA ASP A 48 -8.41 15.80 6.88
C ASP A 48 -7.09 16.31 6.30
N THR A 49 -6.27 15.41 5.75
CA THR A 49 -4.98 15.75 5.13
C THR A 49 -5.13 16.24 3.69
N PHE A 50 -6.08 15.67 2.93
CA PHE A 50 -6.26 15.90 1.49
C PHE A 50 -7.70 16.32 1.19
N ASP A 51 -7.93 17.62 1.12
CA ASP A 51 -9.24 18.23 0.92
C ASP A 51 -9.54 18.64 -0.53
N ARG A 52 -8.64 18.31 -1.46
CA ARG A 52 -8.72 18.73 -2.88
C ARG A 52 -8.74 17.55 -3.84
N PRO A 53 -9.44 17.70 -4.99
CA PRO A 53 -9.40 16.68 -6.03
C PRO A 53 -7.97 16.37 -6.51
N ALA A 54 -7.57 15.11 -6.40
CA ALA A 54 -6.22 14.64 -6.70
C ALA A 54 -6.23 13.29 -7.43
N TYR A 55 -5.09 12.88 -7.91
CA TYR A 55 -4.80 11.50 -8.31
C TYR A 55 -4.31 10.73 -7.08
N TRP A 56 -4.88 9.57 -6.85
CA TRP A 56 -4.61 8.77 -5.68
C TRP A 56 -3.83 7.52 -6.07
N ILE A 57 -2.71 7.27 -5.41
CA ILE A 57 -1.89 6.08 -5.61
C ILE A 57 -1.83 5.32 -4.29
N GLY A 58 -2.37 4.11 -4.27
CA GLY A 58 -2.40 3.26 -3.08
C GLY A 58 -1.80 1.88 -3.33
N HIS A 59 -0.87 1.44 -2.48
CA HIS A 59 -0.31 0.10 -2.50
C HIS A 59 -0.95 -0.76 -1.41
N SER A 60 -1.30 -2.00 -1.73
CA SER A 60 -1.81 -2.98 -0.74
C SER A 60 -3.01 -2.43 0.04
N PHE A 61 -2.93 -2.31 1.36
CA PHE A 61 -3.95 -1.69 2.20
C PHE A 61 -4.25 -0.24 1.79
N GLY A 62 -3.25 0.51 1.31
CA GLY A 62 -3.46 1.85 0.73
C GLY A 62 -4.38 1.83 -0.50
N GLY A 63 -4.38 0.74 -1.28
CA GLY A 63 -5.34 0.52 -2.37
C GLY A 63 -6.77 0.35 -1.84
N ARG A 64 -6.95 -0.42 -0.74
CA ARG A 64 -8.23 -0.52 -0.04
C ARG A 64 -8.71 0.87 0.44
N LEU A 65 -7.84 1.65 1.09
CA LEU A 65 -8.19 2.98 1.58
C LEU A 65 -8.56 3.94 0.43
N THR A 66 -7.89 3.85 -0.72
CA THR A 66 -8.25 4.64 -1.91
C THR A 66 -9.68 4.33 -2.38
N MET A 67 -10.08 3.06 -2.35
CA MET A 67 -11.47 2.67 -2.67
C MET A 67 -12.47 3.20 -1.66
N GLU A 68 -12.14 3.18 -0.37
CA GLU A 68 -13.00 3.73 0.69
C GLU A 68 -13.19 5.25 0.53
N VAL A 69 -12.10 5.99 0.26
CA VAL A 69 -12.17 7.42 -0.02
C VAL A 69 -13.04 7.69 -1.25
N ALA A 70 -12.86 6.93 -2.34
CA ALA A 70 -13.66 7.09 -3.55
C ALA A 70 -15.16 6.78 -3.32
N ALA A 71 -15.48 5.89 -2.38
CA ALA A 71 -16.86 5.55 -2.03
C ALA A 71 -17.56 6.67 -1.22
N VAL A 72 -16.84 7.36 -0.33
CA VAL A 72 -17.43 8.39 0.55
C VAL A 72 -17.24 9.81 0.03
N ARG A 73 -16.18 10.09 -0.73
CA ARG A 73 -15.85 11.41 -1.30
C ARG A 73 -15.33 11.28 -2.74
N PRO A 74 -16.17 10.79 -3.67
CA PRO A 74 -15.75 10.51 -5.05
C PRO A 74 -15.19 11.75 -5.78
N GLU A 75 -15.64 12.94 -5.41
CA GLU A 75 -15.17 14.20 -5.98
C GLU A 75 -13.68 14.51 -5.66
N LEU A 76 -13.11 13.88 -4.64
CA LEU A 76 -11.70 14.04 -4.31
C LEU A 76 -10.77 13.11 -5.10
N VAL A 77 -11.30 12.08 -5.76
CA VAL A 77 -10.50 11.11 -6.49
C VAL A 77 -10.73 11.28 -7.99
N ARG A 78 -9.81 11.94 -8.67
CA ARG A 78 -9.88 12.15 -10.13
C ARG A 78 -9.47 10.92 -10.92
N ARG A 79 -8.44 10.21 -10.46
CA ARG A 79 -7.93 8.96 -10.99
C ARG A 79 -7.40 8.13 -9.82
N ALA A 80 -7.52 6.81 -9.92
CA ALA A 80 -6.97 5.90 -8.93
C ALA A 80 -5.89 5.01 -9.56
N VAL A 81 -4.77 4.87 -8.89
CA VAL A 81 -3.73 3.88 -9.18
C VAL A 81 -3.65 2.93 -7.99
N LEU A 82 -3.98 1.68 -8.21
CA LEU A 82 -4.03 0.64 -7.20
C LEU A 82 -2.89 -0.36 -7.47
N LEU A 83 -1.86 -0.30 -6.64
CA LEU A 83 -0.67 -1.14 -6.76
C LEU A 83 -0.85 -2.39 -5.91
N ASP A 84 -1.07 -3.51 -6.56
CA ASP A 84 -1.35 -4.83 -5.99
C ASP A 84 -2.27 -4.75 -4.75
N PRO A 85 -3.51 -4.23 -4.92
CA PRO A 85 -4.36 -3.82 -3.82
C PRO A 85 -4.87 -4.99 -2.99
N ALA A 86 -4.67 -4.93 -1.68
CA ALA A 86 -5.22 -5.90 -0.71
C ALA A 86 -6.63 -5.47 -0.27
N VAL A 87 -7.61 -5.56 -1.17
CA VAL A 87 -8.97 -5.06 -0.91
C VAL A 87 -9.79 -5.97 -0.03
N PHE A 88 -9.57 -7.27 -0.12
CA PHE A 88 -10.27 -8.27 0.69
C PHE A 88 -9.43 -9.53 0.88
N ILE A 89 -9.19 -9.88 2.13
CA ILE A 89 -8.51 -11.10 2.56
C ILE A 89 -9.52 -11.92 3.38
N PRO A 90 -10.11 -12.99 2.82
CA PRO A 90 -11.17 -13.71 3.52
C PRO A 90 -10.71 -14.29 4.87
N PRO A 91 -11.53 -14.25 5.94
CA PRO A 91 -11.31 -15.06 7.12
C PRO A 91 -11.39 -16.58 6.76
N PRO A 92 -10.60 -17.45 7.42
CA PRO A 92 -9.75 -17.18 8.59
C PRO A 92 -8.39 -16.56 8.28
N HIS A 93 -7.99 -16.44 7.00
CA HIS A 93 -6.64 -16.01 6.62
C HIS A 93 -6.29 -14.61 7.15
N SER A 94 -7.21 -13.63 7.04
CA SER A 94 -7.01 -12.28 7.62
C SER A 94 -6.78 -12.33 9.14
N THR A 95 -7.47 -13.24 9.83
CA THR A 95 -7.32 -13.43 11.28
C THR A 95 -5.96 -14.04 11.63
N ASP A 96 -5.47 -14.97 10.83
CA ASP A 96 -4.15 -15.59 11.05
C ASP A 96 -3.04 -14.56 10.82
N LEU A 97 -3.11 -13.79 9.73
CA LEU A 97 -2.17 -12.70 9.45
C LEU A 97 -2.19 -11.63 10.56
N SER A 98 -3.37 -11.28 11.08
CA SER A 98 -3.47 -10.37 12.21
C SER A 98 -2.76 -10.89 13.47
N ARG A 99 -2.92 -12.17 13.77
CA ARG A 99 -2.25 -12.80 14.93
C ARG A 99 -0.74 -12.80 14.78
N GLU A 100 -0.25 -13.09 13.58
CA GLU A 100 1.18 -13.05 13.27
C GLU A 100 1.75 -11.63 13.38
N ALA A 101 1.04 -10.63 12.85
CA ALA A 101 1.47 -9.24 12.85
C ALA A 101 1.53 -8.60 14.25
N ARG A 102 0.83 -9.13 15.25
CA ARG A 102 0.91 -8.66 16.66
C ARG A 102 2.22 -8.99 17.34
N GLN A 103 3.02 -9.89 16.76
CA GLN A 103 4.32 -10.23 17.33
C GLN A 103 5.30 -9.10 17.00
N GLU A 104 5.76 -8.42 18.04
CA GLU A 104 6.79 -7.40 17.87
C GLU A 104 8.09 -8.04 17.37
N GLU A 105 8.58 -7.54 16.24
CA GLU A 105 9.83 -8.00 15.64
C GLU A 105 10.92 -6.97 15.90
N THR A 106 11.96 -7.36 16.59
CA THR A 106 13.17 -6.58 16.81
C THR A 106 14.38 -7.34 16.31
N TYR A 107 15.40 -6.65 15.85
CA TYR A 107 16.54 -7.25 15.17
C TYR A 107 17.85 -6.79 15.79
N ALA A 108 18.87 -7.65 15.83
CA ALA A 108 20.19 -7.26 16.31
C ALA A 108 20.96 -6.42 15.26
N THR A 109 20.68 -6.65 13.97
CA THR A 109 21.37 -5.98 12.87
C THR A 109 20.40 -5.64 11.73
N ALA A 110 20.82 -4.74 10.85
CA ALA A 110 20.08 -4.44 9.62
C ALA A 110 19.98 -5.66 8.70
N ASP A 111 21.04 -6.47 8.59
CA ASP A 111 21.04 -7.70 7.81
C ASP A 111 19.98 -8.69 8.29
N GLU A 112 19.90 -8.92 9.60
CA GLU A 112 18.87 -9.77 10.20
C GLU A 112 17.46 -9.27 9.87
N ALA A 113 17.23 -7.95 9.96
CA ALA A 113 15.95 -7.35 9.63
C ALA A 113 15.58 -7.54 8.14
N ILE A 114 16.54 -7.35 7.24
CA ILE A 114 16.32 -7.52 5.80
C ILE A 114 15.99 -8.98 5.47
N GLU A 115 16.79 -9.93 5.96
CA GLU A 115 16.58 -11.36 5.73
C GLU A 115 15.22 -11.82 6.24
N ALA A 116 14.85 -11.43 7.48
CA ALA A 116 13.56 -11.77 8.05
C ALA A 116 12.39 -11.21 7.22
N ARG A 117 12.49 -9.97 6.76
CA ARG A 117 11.46 -9.30 5.96
C ARG A 117 11.32 -9.90 4.55
N MET A 118 12.42 -10.27 3.92
CA MET A 118 12.40 -10.98 2.63
C MET A 118 11.68 -12.32 2.75
N LEU A 119 11.86 -13.03 3.87
CA LEU A 119 11.22 -14.33 4.08
C LEU A 119 9.72 -14.23 4.42
N ARG A 120 9.28 -13.19 5.14
CA ARG A 120 7.96 -13.16 5.79
C ARG A 120 7.00 -12.10 5.24
N SER A 121 7.50 -11.02 4.69
CA SER A 121 6.69 -9.81 4.45
C SER A 121 6.32 -9.59 2.98
N GLY A 122 6.40 -10.62 2.13
CA GLY A 122 6.11 -10.48 0.69
C GLY A 122 7.16 -9.64 -0.05
N LEU A 123 8.36 -9.52 0.50
CA LEU A 123 9.48 -8.74 -0.06
C LEU A 123 10.56 -9.65 -0.68
N ALA A 124 10.24 -10.92 -0.94
CA ALA A 124 11.19 -11.91 -1.47
C ALA A 124 11.77 -11.54 -2.85
N HIS A 125 11.08 -10.68 -3.58
CA HIS A 125 11.49 -10.24 -4.93
C HIS A 125 12.06 -8.80 -4.93
N THR A 126 12.03 -8.13 -3.78
CA THR A 126 12.53 -6.76 -3.65
C THR A 126 14.06 -6.75 -3.63
N PRO A 127 14.73 -5.95 -4.45
CA PRO A 127 16.17 -5.78 -4.41
C PRO A 127 16.65 -5.39 -3.01
N ARG A 128 17.73 -6.02 -2.55
CA ARG A 128 18.26 -5.82 -1.19
C ARG A 128 18.59 -4.36 -0.91
N GLU A 129 19.18 -3.67 -1.87
CA GLU A 129 19.55 -2.26 -1.77
C GLU A 129 18.36 -1.34 -1.48
N ILE A 130 17.17 -1.68 -1.97
CA ILE A 130 15.94 -0.92 -1.66
C ILE A 130 15.53 -1.14 -0.21
N LEU A 131 15.69 -2.35 0.32
CA LEU A 131 15.40 -2.66 1.71
C LEU A 131 16.42 -2.01 2.66
N GLU A 132 17.70 -1.95 2.28
CA GLU A 132 18.75 -1.24 3.02
C GLU A 132 18.44 0.25 3.11
N GLU A 133 18.06 0.87 2.01
CA GLU A 133 17.68 2.28 1.96
C GLU A 133 16.44 2.56 2.81
N GLU A 134 15.39 1.77 2.65
CA GLU A 134 14.15 1.92 3.42
C GLU A 134 14.42 1.74 4.92
N LEU A 135 15.18 0.73 5.30
CA LEU A 135 15.51 0.46 6.69
C LEU A 135 16.27 1.61 7.34
N SER A 136 17.21 2.24 6.60
CA SER A 136 17.99 3.38 7.09
C SER A 136 17.13 4.57 7.51
N GLN A 137 15.93 4.70 6.96
CA GLN A 137 15.01 5.82 7.18
C GLN A 137 13.79 5.43 8.03
N HIS A 138 13.42 4.14 7.99
CA HIS A 138 12.18 3.65 8.61
C HIS A 138 12.42 2.73 9.81
N ALA A 139 13.65 2.67 10.30
CA ALA A 139 14.01 1.98 11.53
C ALA A 139 14.63 2.93 12.56
N PHE A 140 14.71 2.47 13.80
CA PHE A 140 15.39 3.17 14.90
C PHE A 140 15.94 2.16 15.89
N THR A 141 16.98 2.55 16.63
CA THR A 141 17.50 1.73 17.73
C THR A 141 16.70 2.04 18.99
N GLY A 142 16.08 1.01 19.56
CA GLY A 142 15.35 1.10 20.83
C GLY A 142 16.25 1.20 22.04
N GLU A 143 15.64 1.37 23.22
CA GLU A 143 16.37 1.40 24.51
C GLU A 143 17.03 0.05 24.84
N ASP A 144 16.49 -1.04 24.29
CA ASP A 144 17.03 -2.40 24.35
C ASP A 144 18.29 -2.61 23.47
N GLY A 145 18.70 -1.58 22.73
CA GLY A 145 19.83 -1.63 21.79
C GLY A 145 19.54 -2.40 20.50
N ARG A 146 18.28 -2.78 20.26
CA ARG A 146 17.86 -3.50 19.06
C ARG A 146 17.25 -2.55 18.02
N LEU A 147 17.22 -3.02 16.79
CA LEU A 147 16.58 -2.30 15.67
C LEU A 147 15.08 -2.59 15.66
N HIS A 148 14.28 -1.54 15.71
CA HIS A 148 12.83 -1.56 15.60
C HIS A 148 12.40 -0.89 14.29
N LEU A 149 11.28 -1.35 13.71
CA LEU A 149 10.67 -0.70 12.56
C LEU A 149 9.66 0.38 13.04
N ARG A 150 9.53 1.47 12.28
CA ARG A 150 8.63 2.59 12.64
C ARG A 150 7.19 2.30 12.26
N TYR A 151 6.59 1.27 12.87
CA TYR A 151 5.15 1.01 12.81
C TYR A 151 4.67 0.30 14.08
N SER A 152 3.40 0.48 14.38
CA SER A 152 2.70 -0.27 15.44
C SER A 152 2.30 -1.64 14.91
N CYS A 153 2.73 -2.70 15.58
CA CYS A 153 2.32 -4.08 15.27
C CYS A 153 0.80 -4.24 15.40
N ASP A 154 0.19 -3.61 16.41
CA ASP A 154 -1.25 -3.64 16.60
C ASP A 154 -2.01 -2.94 15.47
N CYS A 155 -1.49 -1.81 14.97
CA CYS A 155 -2.06 -1.14 13.80
C CYS A 155 -2.00 -2.04 12.55
N VAL A 156 -0.88 -2.73 12.31
CA VAL A 156 -0.75 -3.66 11.18
C VAL A 156 -1.70 -4.85 11.35
N ALA A 157 -1.80 -5.39 12.56
CA ALA A 157 -2.73 -6.47 12.88
C ALA A 157 -4.19 -6.08 12.65
N ASP A 158 -4.58 -4.88 13.06
CA ASP A 158 -5.92 -4.35 12.82
C ASP A 158 -6.18 -4.13 11.33
N ALA A 159 -5.20 -3.65 10.56
CA ALA A 159 -5.34 -3.54 9.10
C ALA A 159 -5.67 -4.90 8.45
N TYR A 160 -5.05 -6.00 8.89
CA TYR A 160 -5.40 -7.35 8.41
C TYR A 160 -6.83 -7.74 8.77
N LEU A 161 -7.29 -7.46 10.01
CA LEU A 161 -8.68 -7.72 10.40
C LEU A 161 -9.66 -6.89 9.56
N GLN A 162 -9.34 -5.62 9.31
CA GLN A 162 -10.15 -4.73 8.50
C GLN A 162 -10.21 -5.18 7.03
N MET A 163 -9.12 -5.70 6.47
CA MET A 163 -9.14 -6.32 5.15
C MET A 163 -9.96 -7.61 5.09
N GLY A 164 -10.30 -8.22 6.24
CA GLY A 164 -11.26 -9.31 6.38
C GLY A 164 -12.73 -8.89 6.26
N THR A 165 -13.02 -7.58 6.26
CA THR A 165 -14.38 -7.05 6.08
C THR A 165 -14.69 -6.78 4.60
N PRO A 166 -15.97 -6.88 4.16
CA PRO A 166 -16.33 -6.59 2.78
C PRO A 166 -15.85 -5.21 2.33
N PRO A 167 -15.23 -5.10 1.13
CA PRO A 167 -14.85 -3.80 0.58
C PRO A 167 -16.08 -3.02 0.10
N PRO A 168 -15.93 -1.71 -0.16
CA PRO A 168 -16.92 -0.97 -0.94
C PRO A 168 -17.17 -1.68 -2.28
N PRO A 169 -18.36 -1.53 -2.87
CA PRO A 169 -18.60 -2.07 -4.20
C PRO A 169 -17.55 -1.56 -5.19
N PHE A 170 -16.98 -2.45 -6.02
CA PHE A 170 -15.96 -2.06 -7.00
C PHE A 170 -16.46 -0.95 -7.93
N GLY A 171 -17.75 -0.92 -8.23
CA GLY A 171 -18.39 0.16 -9.00
C GLY A 171 -18.49 1.51 -8.27
N ALA A 172 -18.04 1.63 -7.02
CA ALA A 172 -17.86 2.93 -6.37
C ALA A 172 -16.72 3.73 -7.01
N LEU A 173 -15.72 3.06 -7.57
CA LEU A 173 -14.67 3.66 -8.40
C LEU A 173 -15.23 4.04 -9.79
N ARG A 174 -16.05 5.09 -9.87
CA ARG A 174 -16.60 5.56 -11.17
C ARG A 174 -15.64 6.54 -11.87
N ILE A 175 -14.37 6.22 -11.84
CA ILE A 175 -13.25 7.05 -12.31
C ILE A 175 -12.25 6.18 -13.06
N PRO A 176 -11.43 6.74 -13.94
CA PRO A 176 -10.33 6.02 -14.55
C PRO A 176 -9.45 5.40 -13.45
N THR A 177 -9.24 4.10 -13.54
CA THR A 177 -8.53 3.32 -12.53
C THR A 177 -7.48 2.43 -13.20
N LEU A 178 -6.22 2.61 -12.80
CA LEU A 178 -5.14 1.69 -13.12
C LEU A 178 -4.97 0.69 -11.95
N VAL A 179 -4.94 -0.58 -12.28
CA VAL A 179 -4.56 -1.64 -11.35
C VAL A 179 -3.27 -2.28 -11.86
N VAL A 180 -2.21 -2.26 -11.07
CA VAL A 180 -0.93 -2.93 -11.37
C VAL A 180 -0.76 -4.10 -10.43
N VAL A 181 -0.47 -5.29 -10.97
CA VAL A 181 -0.35 -6.55 -10.21
C VAL A 181 0.99 -7.20 -10.51
N GLY A 182 1.66 -7.69 -9.47
CA GLY A 182 2.87 -8.51 -9.65
C GLY A 182 2.55 -9.90 -10.20
N SER A 183 3.30 -10.38 -11.18
CA SER A 183 3.07 -11.69 -11.82
C SER A 183 3.21 -12.87 -10.87
N LEU A 184 3.91 -12.68 -9.75
CA LEU A 184 4.10 -13.66 -8.67
C LEU A 184 3.31 -13.30 -7.41
N SER A 185 2.51 -12.23 -7.44
CA SER A 185 1.67 -11.85 -6.31
C SER A 185 0.54 -12.85 -6.10
N VAL A 186 0.25 -13.11 -4.82
CA VAL A 186 -0.90 -13.91 -4.37
C VAL A 186 -1.97 -13.07 -3.68
N VAL A 187 -1.77 -11.75 -3.60
CA VAL A 187 -2.65 -10.82 -2.88
C VAL A 187 -3.91 -10.52 -3.71
N MET A 188 -3.72 -10.12 -4.96
CA MET A 188 -4.84 -9.92 -5.86
C MET A 188 -5.16 -11.19 -6.65
N THR A 189 -6.31 -11.79 -6.40
CA THR A 189 -6.74 -13.01 -7.08
C THR A 189 -7.32 -12.74 -8.48
N ALA A 190 -7.32 -13.75 -9.35
CA ALA A 190 -7.98 -13.67 -10.65
C ALA A 190 -9.49 -13.32 -10.52
N GLY A 191 -10.15 -13.82 -9.46
CA GLY A 191 -11.54 -13.48 -9.15
C GLY A 191 -11.73 -12.00 -8.83
N GLN A 192 -10.83 -11.40 -8.08
CA GLN A 192 -10.87 -9.96 -7.80
C GLN A 192 -10.59 -9.14 -9.07
N ALA A 193 -9.64 -9.55 -9.92
CA ALA A 193 -9.42 -8.91 -11.22
C ALA A 193 -10.69 -8.90 -12.09
N GLU A 194 -11.42 -10.00 -12.10
CA GLU A 194 -12.68 -10.09 -12.84
C GLU A 194 -13.77 -9.17 -12.25
N LEU A 195 -13.82 -9.00 -10.93
CA LEU A 195 -14.73 -8.02 -10.30
C LEU A 195 -14.42 -6.60 -10.74
N TYR A 196 -13.13 -6.21 -10.81
CA TYR A 196 -12.74 -4.91 -11.37
C TYR A 196 -13.18 -4.76 -12.83
N ARG A 197 -12.92 -5.76 -13.69
CA ARG A 197 -13.32 -5.71 -15.11
C ARG A 197 -14.82 -5.50 -15.28
N ARG A 198 -15.64 -6.27 -14.55
CA ARG A 198 -17.11 -6.17 -14.63
C ARG A 198 -17.63 -4.83 -14.11
N ALA A 199 -17.03 -4.31 -13.06
CA ALA A 199 -17.52 -3.10 -12.42
C ALA A 199 -17.11 -1.82 -13.13
N LEU A 200 -15.92 -1.78 -13.73
CA LEU A 200 -15.31 -0.57 -14.28
C LEU A 200 -15.32 -0.52 -15.81
N GLY A 201 -15.36 -1.68 -16.49
CA GLY A 201 -15.37 -1.72 -17.95
C GLY A 201 -14.23 -0.89 -18.56
N ASP A 202 -14.55 0.07 -19.41
CA ASP A 202 -13.59 0.94 -20.10
C ASP A 202 -12.84 1.92 -19.17
N LEU A 203 -13.27 2.06 -17.92
CA LEU A 203 -12.54 2.85 -16.92
C LEU A 203 -11.34 2.11 -16.31
N LEU A 204 -11.22 0.80 -16.55
CA LEU A 204 -10.14 -0.01 -16.01
C LEU A 204 -8.99 -0.17 -16.99
N THR A 205 -7.78 0.17 -16.54
CA THR A 205 -6.52 -0.34 -17.09
C THR A 205 -5.95 -1.34 -16.10
N LEU A 206 -5.60 -2.54 -16.57
CA LEU A 206 -5.01 -3.58 -15.73
C LEU A 206 -3.70 -4.03 -16.34
N GLU A 207 -2.62 -3.84 -15.60
CA GLU A 207 -1.26 -4.18 -15.99
C GLU A 207 -0.66 -5.24 -15.07
N VAL A 208 0.10 -6.15 -15.65
CA VAL A 208 0.84 -7.17 -14.91
C VAL A 208 2.33 -6.94 -15.12
N VAL A 209 3.04 -6.71 -14.02
CA VAL A 209 4.50 -6.48 -14.03
C VAL A 209 5.25 -7.66 -13.42
N PRO A 210 6.55 -7.83 -13.68
CA PRO A 210 7.36 -8.83 -12.99
C PRO A 210 7.37 -8.61 -11.47
N GLY A 211 7.64 -9.68 -10.70
CA GLY A 211 7.81 -9.59 -9.24
C GLY A 211 6.58 -9.96 -8.43
N GLY A 212 6.66 -9.70 -7.13
CA GLY A 212 5.66 -10.07 -6.13
C GLY A 212 4.70 -8.94 -5.78
N HIS A 213 4.37 -8.87 -4.49
CA HIS A 213 3.41 -7.90 -3.95
C HIS A 213 3.89 -6.45 -3.98
N SER A 214 5.18 -6.22 -3.85
CA SER A 214 5.75 -4.86 -3.76
C SER A 214 6.11 -4.29 -5.13
N VAL A 215 5.15 -4.28 -6.08
CA VAL A 215 5.36 -3.97 -7.50
C VAL A 215 6.23 -2.75 -7.78
N LEU A 216 6.11 -1.69 -6.96
CA LEU A 216 6.90 -0.47 -7.10
C LEU A 216 8.39 -0.65 -6.71
N TRP A 217 8.69 -1.66 -5.92
CA TRP A 217 10.04 -2.02 -5.49
C TRP A 217 10.60 -3.19 -6.31
N ASP A 218 9.74 -4.15 -6.65
CA ASP A 218 10.13 -5.37 -7.36
C ASP A 218 10.36 -5.13 -8.86
N ALA A 219 9.57 -4.20 -9.47
CA ALA A 219 9.58 -3.87 -10.90
C ALA A 219 9.34 -2.37 -11.09
N PHE A 220 10.31 -1.55 -10.66
CA PHE A 220 10.14 -0.09 -10.63
C PHE A 220 9.87 0.49 -12.01
N ASP A 221 10.68 0.14 -13.02
CA ASP A 221 10.60 0.77 -14.35
C ASP A 221 9.29 0.44 -15.05
N GLU A 222 8.82 -0.80 -15.00
CA GLU A 222 7.56 -1.25 -15.60
C GLU A 222 6.36 -0.61 -14.87
N THR A 223 6.40 -0.62 -13.53
CA THR A 223 5.33 -0.02 -12.71
C THR A 223 5.26 1.49 -12.93
N ALA A 224 6.39 2.17 -12.93
CA ALA A 224 6.45 3.62 -13.16
C ALA A 224 6.01 3.99 -14.58
N ALA A 225 6.39 3.21 -15.60
CA ALA A 225 5.95 3.43 -16.98
C ALA A 225 4.43 3.27 -17.13
N ALA A 226 3.82 2.27 -16.47
CA ALA A 226 2.38 2.10 -16.46
C ALA A 226 1.66 3.28 -15.79
N ILE A 227 2.21 3.77 -14.67
CA ILE A 227 1.69 4.96 -13.97
C ILE A 227 1.81 6.21 -14.86
N ASP A 228 2.97 6.46 -15.45
CA ASP A 228 3.20 7.62 -16.33
C ASP A 228 2.20 7.63 -17.49
N ALA A 229 2.09 6.53 -18.22
CA ALA A 229 1.16 6.41 -19.35
C ALA A 229 -0.30 6.66 -18.92
N PHE A 230 -0.69 6.14 -17.75
CA PHE A 230 -2.04 6.31 -17.23
C PHE A 230 -2.33 7.74 -16.76
N LEU A 231 -1.35 8.44 -16.20
CA LEU A 231 -1.52 9.83 -15.73
C LEU A 231 -1.51 10.85 -16.88
N GLU A 232 -0.98 10.48 -18.04
CA GLU A 232 -0.93 11.33 -19.25
C GLU A 232 -2.20 11.19 -20.12
N ALA A 233 -2.90 10.05 -20.04
CA ALA A 233 -4.14 9.78 -20.80
C ALA A 233 -5.33 10.58 -20.25
#